data_57ab2e07cb32fa2ebddf0edf24110764
#
_entry.id   57ab2e07cb32fa2ebddf0edf24110764
#
_cell.length_a   1.000
_cell.length_b   1.000
_cell.length_c   1.000
_cell.angle_alpha   90.00
_cell.angle_beta   90.00
_cell.angle_gamma   90.00
#
_symmetry.space_group_name_H-M   'P 1'
#
loop_
_entity.id
_entity.type
_entity.pdbx_description
1 polymer ?
#
loop_
_entity_poly.entity_id
_entity_poly.type
_entity_poly.pdbx_seq_one_letter_code
_entity_poly.pdbx_strand_id
1 'polypeptide(L)'
;DRSVSRGLGDVYKRQMENLLLAIFVLVVILTVKHWTNGMASNSAILIGIIAGYIAAFVMSLVLPTTGITADGAEYTKAWVLNWDKVAQASWISIPEFLPVKPVFDARAIAPILIMFIVTAVETVGDISGVIEGGMNREATDKELSGGVICDGIGSSFAALFGILPNTSFSQNVGLVTMTKVVNRTALATGAVFLILCGLVPKLGAIVSIMPQAVLGGAAVMMFSSIVISGIQLITKEPMTMRNITIVSVALGLGYGIGSSSGILAHLPQ
;
A
#
# COMPACT_ATOMS: atom_id res chain seq x y z
N ASP A 1 -12.86 -6.79 26.98
CA ASP A 1 -11.96 -5.83 27.66
C ASP A 1 -11.31 -4.86 26.65
N ARG A 2 -12.15 -3.95 26.13
CA ARG A 2 -11.74 -2.99 25.07
C ARG A 2 -10.92 -1.81 25.63
N SER A 3 -10.90 -1.61 26.93
CA SER A 3 -10.16 -0.51 27.57
C SER A 3 -8.67 -0.81 27.70
N VAL A 4 -8.31 -2.04 28.01
CA VAL A 4 -6.91 -2.49 28.13
C VAL A 4 -6.24 -2.52 26.75
N SER A 5 -6.94 -2.98 25.70
CA SER A 5 -6.40 -3.01 24.35
C SER A 5 -6.18 -1.61 23.75
N ARG A 6 -7.00 -0.61 24.13
CA ARG A 6 -6.80 0.79 23.73
C ARG A 6 -5.62 1.45 24.43
N GLY A 7 -5.44 1.20 25.74
CA GLY A 7 -4.31 1.72 26.50
C GLY A 7 -2.97 1.18 26.02
N LEU A 8 -2.86 -0.11 25.76
CA LEU A 8 -1.67 -0.75 25.20
C LEU A 8 -1.35 -0.23 23.78
N GLY A 9 -2.38 -0.05 22.92
CA GLY A 9 -2.20 0.48 21.58
C GLY A 9 -1.69 1.93 21.57
N ASP A 10 -2.08 2.76 22.51
CA ASP A 10 -1.64 4.16 22.60
C ASP A 10 -0.21 4.30 23.14
N VAL A 11 0.17 3.50 24.12
CA VAL A 11 1.56 3.46 24.63
C VAL A 11 2.51 2.94 23.54
N TYR A 12 2.08 1.95 22.74
CA TYR A 12 2.84 1.39 21.64
C TYR A 12 3.09 2.38 20.49
N LYS A 13 2.13 3.28 20.25
CA LYS A 13 2.19 4.27 19.15
C LYS A 13 2.94 5.55 19.50
N ARG A 14 3.12 5.87 20.78
CA ARG A 14 3.69 7.16 21.25
C ARG A 14 5.18 7.09 21.60
N GLN A 15 5.89 6.06 21.19
CA GLN A 15 7.33 5.99 21.45
C GLN A 15 8.09 6.94 20.54
N MET A 16 8.93 7.79 21.12
CA MET A 16 9.75 8.76 20.39
C MET A 16 10.68 8.06 19.39
N GLU A 17 11.18 6.87 19.74
CA GLU A 17 12.03 6.05 18.88
C GLU A 17 11.34 5.66 17.57
N ASN A 18 10.04 5.34 17.63
CA ASN A 18 9.24 5.01 16.43
C ASN A 18 9.09 6.22 15.52
N LEU A 19 8.86 7.42 16.08
CA LEU A 19 8.77 8.65 15.32
C LEU A 19 10.10 8.99 14.65
N LEU A 20 11.19 8.90 15.40
CA LEU A 20 12.53 9.16 14.86
C LEU A 20 12.89 8.18 13.74
N LEU A 21 12.56 6.90 13.89
CA LEU A 21 12.77 5.90 12.84
C LEU A 21 11.93 6.18 11.60
N ALA A 22 10.67 6.57 11.76
CA ALA A 22 9.80 6.95 10.64
C ALA A 22 10.33 8.19 9.90
N ILE A 23 10.76 9.22 10.64
CA ILE A 23 11.36 10.43 10.07
C ILE A 23 12.67 10.08 9.36
N PHE A 24 13.51 9.24 9.95
CA PHE A 24 14.75 8.78 9.31
C PHE A 24 14.47 8.12 7.95
N VAL A 25 13.51 7.19 7.88
CA VAL A 25 13.13 6.54 6.62
C VAL A 25 12.64 7.57 5.60
N LEU A 26 11.78 8.51 6.00
CA LEU A 26 11.28 9.57 5.14
C LEU A 26 12.43 10.44 4.61
N VAL A 27 13.36 10.86 5.46
CA VAL A 27 14.52 11.67 5.07
C VAL A 27 15.42 10.92 4.09
N VAL A 28 15.66 9.63 4.32
CA VAL A 28 16.44 8.79 3.37
C VAL A 28 15.75 8.73 2.01
N ILE A 29 14.43 8.49 1.97
CA ILE A 29 13.67 8.46 0.71
C ILE A 29 13.79 9.79 -0.03
N LEU A 30 13.57 10.91 0.67
CA LEU A 30 13.64 12.25 0.07
C LEU A 30 15.05 12.55 -0.45
N THR A 31 16.07 12.22 0.32
CA THR A 31 17.49 12.40 -0.04
C THR A 31 17.84 11.61 -1.29
N VAL A 32 17.51 10.32 -1.32
CA VAL A 32 17.75 9.46 -2.49
C VAL A 32 16.98 10.01 -3.70
N LYS A 33 15.71 10.35 -3.53
CA LYS A 33 14.88 10.87 -4.62
C LYS A 33 15.37 12.21 -5.18
N HIS A 34 15.95 13.06 -4.32
CA HIS A 34 16.45 14.38 -4.71
C HIS A 34 17.84 14.33 -5.36
N TRP A 35 18.75 13.52 -4.82
CA TRP A 35 20.15 13.51 -5.26
C TRP A 35 20.48 12.44 -6.29
N THR A 36 19.57 11.51 -6.56
CA THR A 36 19.78 10.47 -7.56
C THR A 36 18.80 10.59 -8.72
N ASN A 37 19.18 10.03 -9.87
CA ASN A 37 18.37 9.98 -11.07
C ASN A 37 18.19 8.54 -11.56
N GLY A 38 17.21 8.31 -12.42
CA GLY A 38 16.97 7.01 -13.04
C GLY A 38 16.53 5.93 -12.05
N MET A 39 17.11 4.75 -12.14
CA MET A 39 16.72 3.56 -11.36
C MET A 39 16.80 3.78 -9.85
N ALA A 40 17.82 4.47 -9.34
CA ALA A 40 18.00 4.72 -7.92
C ALA A 40 16.90 5.63 -7.35
N SER A 41 16.55 6.70 -8.06
CA SER A 41 15.45 7.59 -7.68
C SER A 41 14.10 6.86 -7.67
N ASN A 42 13.87 5.95 -8.65
CA ASN A 42 12.65 5.15 -8.69
C ASN A 42 12.57 4.12 -7.55
N SER A 43 13.72 3.61 -7.13
CA SER A 43 13.82 2.67 -6.01
C SER A 43 13.98 3.35 -4.65
N ALA A 44 13.80 4.67 -4.55
CA ALA A 44 14.03 5.44 -3.32
C ALA A 44 13.24 4.90 -2.13
N ILE A 45 11.98 4.50 -2.34
CA ILE A 45 11.13 3.92 -1.30
C ILE A 45 11.71 2.60 -0.78
N LEU A 46 12.13 1.72 -1.70
CA LEU A 46 12.77 0.45 -1.34
C LEU A 46 14.07 0.67 -0.58
N ILE A 47 14.90 1.60 -1.04
CA ILE A 47 16.16 1.98 -0.37
C ILE A 47 15.86 2.53 1.03
N GLY A 48 14.85 3.37 1.18
CA GLY A 48 14.42 3.88 2.48
C GLY A 48 13.93 2.78 3.43
N ILE A 49 13.17 1.83 2.93
CA ILE A 49 12.73 0.66 3.71
C ILE A 49 13.93 -0.17 4.17
N ILE A 50 14.87 -0.48 3.28
CA ILE A 50 16.08 -1.24 3.63
C ILE A 50 16.91 -0.48 4.67
N ALA A 51 17.12 0.83 4.48
CA ALA A 51 17.80 1.66 5.45
C ALA A 51 17.09 1.68 6.81
N GLY A 52 15.76 1.74 6.80
CA GLY A 52 14.93 1.65 8.01
C GLY A 52 15.06 0.32 8.73
N TYR A 53 15.13 -0.78 7.98
CA TYR A 53 15.42 -2.11 8.54
C TYR A 53 16.77 -2.18 9.22
N ILE A 54 17.80 -1.67 8.54
CA ILE A 54 19.17 -1.63 9.09
C ILE A 54 19.20 -0.75 10.35
N ALA A 55 18.55 0.42 10.31
CA ALA A 55 18.46 1.29 11.48
C ALA A 55 17.74 0.63 12.66
N ALA A 56 16.61 -0.05 12.42
CA ALA A 56 15.88 -0.80 13.44
C ALA A 56 16.74 -1.94 14.04
N PHE A 57 17.50 -2.65 13.18
CA PHE A 57 18.44 -3.67 13.63
C PHE A 57 19.54 -3.09 14.50
N VAL A 58 20.19 -2.01 14.08
CA VAL A 58 21.21 -1.31 14.87
C VAL A 58 20.64 -0.80 16.20
N MET A 59 19.43 -0.22 16.18
CA MET A 59 18.75 0.18 17.40
C MET A 59 18.55 -0.98 18.37
N SER A 60 18.24 -2.18 17.87
CA SER A 60 18.06 -3.37 18.71
C SER A 60 19.36 -3.85 19.39
N LEU A 61 20.52 -3.45 18.88
CA LEU A 61 21.82 -3.76 19.48
C LEU A 61 22.24 -2.72 20.55
N VAL A 62 21.77 -1.47 20.41
CA VAL A 62 22.23 -0.33 21.22
C VAL A 62 21.20 0.07 22.29
N LEU A 63 19.91 -0.04 21.98
CA LEU A 63 18.83 0.42 22.85
C LEU A 63 18.13 -0.76 23.54
N PRO A 64 17.53 -0.53 24.74
CA PRO A 64 16.76 -1.56 25.40
C PRO A 64 15.54 -1.95 24.56
N THR A 65 15.43 -3.24 24.27
CA THR A 65 14.38 -3.82 23.40
C THR A 65 13.03 -3.97 24.10
N THR A 66 13.02 -3.93 25.43
CA THR A 66 11.84 -4.03 26.27
C THR A 66 11.51 -2.70 26.92
N GLY A 67 10.25 -2.52 27.26
CA GLY A 67 9.73 -1.40 28.02
C GLY A 67 8.78 -1.91 29.10
N ILE A 68 8.52 -1.08 30.10
CA ILE A 68 7.60 -1.40 31.19
C ILE A 68 6.36 -0.49 31.05
N THR A 69 5.17 -1.09 31.06
CA THR A 69 3.90 -0.34 31.06
C THR A 69 3.65 0.29 32.43
N ALA A 70 2.71 1.24 32.51
CA ALA A 70 2.31 1.86 33.77
C ALA A 70 1.80 0.84 34.82
N ASP A 71 1.30 -0.31 34.34
CA ASP A 71 0.82 -1.42 35.19
C ASP A 71 1.94 -2.41 35.58
N GLY A 72 3.21 -2.10 35.24
CA GLY A 72 4.36 -2.94 35.55
C GLY A 72 4.56 -4.15 34.62
N ALA A 73 3.78 -4.28 33.55
CA ALA A 73 3.95 -5.35 32.57
C ALA A 73 5.09 -5.05 31.58
N GLU A 74 5.93 -6.02 31.34
CA GLU A 74 7.02 -5.91 30.37
C GLU A 74 6.48 -6.12 28.93
N TYR A 75 6.87 -5.28 27.99
CA TYR A 75 6.49 -5.40 26.59
C TYR A 75 7.70 -5.20 25.67
N THR A 76 7.70 -5.87 24.51
CA THR A 76 8.70 -5.66 23.46
C THR A 76 8.37 -4.41 22.65
N LYS A 77 9.33 -3.54 22.43
CA LYS A 77 9.14 -2.30 21.66
C LYS A 77 8.81 -2.58 20.19
N ALA A 78 7.98 -1.73 19.58
CA ALA A 78 7.41 -1.94 18.25
C ALA A 78 8.41 -1.91 17.08
N TRP A 79 9.59 -1.33 17.30
CA TRP A 79 10.66 -1.29 16.29
C TRP A 79 11.60 -2.49 16.35
N VAL A 80 11.44 -3.41 17.33
CA VAL A 80 12.26 -4.62 17.47
C VAL A 80 11.84 -5.65 16.44
N LEU A 81 12.83 -6.17 15.69
CA LEU A 81 12.63 -7.21 14.69
C LEU A 81 12.44 -8.58 15.35
N ASN A 82 11.30 -9.21 15.14
CA ASN A 82 11.05 -10.56 15.68
C ASN A 82 11.54 -11.64 14.71
N TRP A 83 12.81 -11.99 14.80
CA TRP A 83 13.44 -12.98 13.94
C TRP A 83 12.92 -14.41 14.15
N ASP A 84 12.30 -14.71 15.29
CA ASP A 84 11.70 -16.02 15.56
C ASP A 84 10.59 -16.35 14.55
N LYS A 85 9.81 -15.37 14.14
CA LYS A 85 8.80 -15.54 13.07
C LYS A 85 9.42 -15.97 11.74
N VAL A 86 10.58 -15.44 11.40
CA VAL A 86 11.30 -15.83 10.18
C VAL A 86 11.92 -17.21 10.33
N ALA A 87 12.46 -17.51 11.50
CA ALA A 87 13.05 -18.83 11.78
C ALA A 87 12.01 -19.94 11.69
N GLN A 88 10.81 -19.71 12.25
CA GLN A 88 9.70 -20.68 12.27
C GLN A 88 8.95 -20.79 10.93
N ALA A 89 9.08 -19.80 10.04
CA ALA A 89 8.42 -19.83 8.74
C ALA A 89 8.97 -20.98 7.87
N SER A 90 8.09 -21.70 7.20
CA SER A 90 8.46 -22.76 6.27
C SER A 90 9.18 -22.20 5.03
N TRP A 91 9.98 -23.03 4.39
CA TRP A 91 10.65 -22.67 3.15
C TRP A 91 9.68 -22.66 1.96
N ILE A 92 8.72 -23.59 1.93
CA ILE A 92 7.75 -23.73 0.87
C ILE A 92 6.38 -23.93 1.52
N SER A 93 5.37 -23.24 1.00
CA SER A 93 3.98 -23.44 1.37
C SER A 93 3.11 -23.28 0.13
N ILE A 94 2.17 -24.17 -0.02
CA ILE A 94 1.13 -24.07 -1.07
C ILE A 94 -0.05 -23.31 -0.46
N PRO A 95 -0.56 -22.27 -1.15
CA PRO A 95 -1.73 -21.53 -0.68
C PRO A 95 -2.93 -22.47 -0.48
N GLU A 96 -3.60 -22.31 0.65
CA GLU A 96 -4.81 -23.09 0.96
C GLU A 96 -5.98 -22.59 0.11
N PHE A 97 -6.69 -23.52 -0.52
CA PHE A 97 -7.86 -23.20 -1.33
C PHE A 97 -9.09 -23.09 -0.42
N LEU A 98 -9.82 -21.96 -0.52
CA LEU A 98 -10.99 -21.64 0.29
C LEU A 98 -10.74 -21.77 1.81
N PRO A 99 -9.74 -21.04 2.36
CA PRO A 99 -9.40 -21.09 3.79
C PRO A 99 -10.56 -20.60 4.67
N VAL A 100 -11.46 -19.81 4.11
CA VAL A 100 -12.64 -19.27 4.78
C VAL A 100 -13.89 -19.66 4.00
N LYS A 101 -14.93 -20.12 4.68
CA LYS A 101 -16.22 -20.40 4.04
C LYS A 101 -16.82 -19.09 3.50
N PRO A 102 -17.21 -19.04 2.22
CA PRO A 102 -17.87 -17.87 1.66
C PRO A 102 -19.22 -17.64 2.35
N VAL A 103 -19.44 -16.41 2.81
CA VAL A 103 -20.69 -15.97 3.41
C VAL A 103 -21.26 -14.86 2.54
N PHE A 104 -22.53 -14.99 2.16
CA PHE A 104 -23.21 -14.00 1.34
C PHE A 104 -24.11 -13.15 2.25
N ASP A 105 -23.71 -11.91 2.49
CA ASP A 105 -24.48 -10.91 3.22
C ASP A 105 -24.65 -9.67 2.33
N ALA A 106 -25.91 -9.29 2.07
CA ALA A 106 -26.23 -8.12 1.25
C ALA A 106 -25.64 -6.81 1.83
N ARG A 107 -25.51 -6.72 3.15
CA ARG A 107 -24.93 -5.55 3.84
C ARG A 107 -23.43 -5.41 3.55
N ALA A 108 -22.71 -6.51 3.34
CA ALA A 108 -21.31 -6.53 2.96
C ALA A 108 -21.13 -6.37 1.44
N ILE A 109 -22.01 -6.99 0.65
CA ILE A 109 -21.93 -6.99 -0.81
C ILE A 109 -22.10 -5.58 -1.40
N ALA A 110 -23.06 -4.79 -0.90
CA ALA A 110 -23.33 -3.47 -1.45
C ALA A 110 -22.13 -2.49 -1.36
N PRO A 111 -21.46 -2.30 -0.22
CA PRO A 111 -20.24 -1.47 -0.15
C PRO A 111 -19.12 -2.00 -1.05
N ILE A 112 -18.95 -3.33 -1.12
CA ILE A 112 -17.91 -3.95 -1.95
C ILE A 112 -18.16 -3.68 -3.44
N LEU A 113 -19.41 -3.76 -3.91
CA LEU A 113 -19.76 -3.42 -5.29
C LEU A 113 -19.42 -1.96 -5.62
N ILE A 114 -19.69 -1.01 -4.71
CA ILE A 114 -19.34 0.40 -4.89
C ILE A 114 -17.80 0.52 -4.99
N MET A 115 -17.06 -0.16 -4.13
CA MET A 115 -15.59 -0.16 -4.18
C MET A 115 -15.07 -0.73 -5.51
N PHE A 116 -15.67 -1.79 -6.05
CA PHE A 116 -15.28 -2.32 -7.36
C PHE A 116 -15.54 -1.35 -8.52
N ILE A 117 -16.58 -0.52 -8.45
CA ILE A 117 -16.78 0.55 -9.44
C ILE A 117 -15.65 1.58 -9.35
N VAL A 118 -15.26 1.97 -8.13
CA VAL A 118 -14.15 2.92 -7.91
C VAL A 118 -12.83 2.35 -8.42
N THR A 119 -12.50 1.10 -8.09
CA THR A 119 -11.26 0.46 -8.58
C THR A 119 -11.27 0.27 -10.11
N ALA A 120 -12.42 0.01 -10.72
CA ALA A 120 -12.51 -0.06 -12.18
C ALA A 120 -12.17 1.28 -12.85
N VAL A 121 -12.63 2.41 -12.28
CA VAL A 121 -12.26 3.75 -12.76
C VAL A 121 -10.77 4.02 -12.56
N GLU A 122 -10.20 3.64 -11.41
CA GLU A 122 -8.77 3.72 -11.13
C GLU A 122 -7.97 2.92 -12.16
N THR A 123 -8.34 1.67 -12.41
CA THR A 123 -7.70 0.79 -13.39
C THR A 123 -7.71 1.38 -14.80
N VAL A 124 -8.82 2.01 -15.22
CA VAL A 124 -8.90 2.73 -16.51
C VAL A 124 -7.88 3.87 -16.55
N GLY A 125 -7.78 4.66 -15.48
CA GLY A 125 -6.80 5.75 -15.37
C GLY A 125 -5.36 5.25 -15.44
N ASP A 126 -5.04 4.18 -14.70
CA ASP A 126 -3.69 3.60 -14.66
C ASP A 126 -3.28 3.00 -16.01
N ILE A 127 -4.18 2.27 -16.69
CA ILE A 127 -3.91 1.71 -18.01
C ILE A 127 -3.67 2.83 -19.02
N SER A 128 -4.50 3.88 -19.01
CA SER A 128 -4.31 5.05 -19.85
C SER A 128 -2.94 5.69 -19.58
N GLY A 129 -2.59 5.90 -18.31
CA GLY A 129 -1.31 6.47 -17.92
C GLY A 129 -0.10 5.61 -18.34
N VAL A 130 -0.19 4.29 -18.23
CA VAL A 130 0.87 3.36 -18.66
C VAL A 130 1.04 3.39 -20.19
N ILE A 131 -0.05 3.39 -20.95
CA ILE A 131 -0.02 3.38 -22.41
C ILE A 131 0.45 4.74 -22.93
N GLU A 132 -0.09 5.84 -22.43
CA GLU A 132 0.36 7.18 -22.81
C GLU A 132 1.81 7.43 -22.39
N GLY A 133 2.13 7.14 -21.14
CA GLY A 133 3.46 7.34 -20.58
C GLY A 133 4.51 6.42 -21.18
N GLY A 134 4.19 5.15 -21.40
CA GLY A 134 5.12 4.12 -21.88
C GLY A 134 5.25 4.05 -23.40
N MET A 135 4.11 4.14 -24.12
CA MET A 135 4.03 3.92 -25.57
C MET A 135 3.81 5.20 -26.37
N ASN A 136 3.61 6.36 -25.73
CA ASN A 136 3.31 7.66 -26.35
C ASN A 136 2.11 7.61 -27.32
N ARG A 137 1.06 6.90 -26.98
CA ARG A 137 -0.21 6.85 -27.70
C ARG A 137 -1.39 6.77 -26.75
N GLU A 138 -2.58 7.03 -27.23
CA GLU A 138 -3.81 6.83 -26.45
C GLU A 138 -4.13 5.34 -26.27
N ALA A 139 -4.79 5.03 -25.16
CA ALA A 139 -5.30 3.70 -24.89
C ALA A 139 -6.55 3.43 -25.75
N THR A 140 -6.67 2.22 -26.29
CA THR A 140 -7.85 1.80 -27.03
C THR A 140 -8.93 1.26 -26.08
N ASP A 141 -10.21 1.37 -26.46
CA ASP A 141 -11.33 0.84 -25.67
C ASP A 141 -11.17 -0.65 -25.35
N LYS A 142 -10.55 -1.41 -26.27
CA LYS A 142 -10.27 -2.84 -26.08
C LYS A 142 -9.22 -3.08 -25.00
N GLU A 143 -8.22 -2.22 -24.90
CA GLU A 143 -7.19 -2.31 -23.86
C GLU A 143 -7.76 -1.92 -22.50
N LEU A 144 -8.55 -0.86 -22.44
CA LEU A 144 -9.22 -0.41 -21.22
C LEU A 144 -10.18 -1.48 -20.69
N SER A 145 -11.09 -1.96 -21.54
CA SER A 145 -12.06 -3.00 -21.15
C SER A 145 -11.37 -4.32 -20.78
N GLY A 146 -10.35 -4.71 -21.54
CA GLY A 146 -9.54 -5.89 -21.26
C GLY A 146 -8.82 -5.82 -19.91
N GLY A 147 -8.31 -4.67 -19.55
CA GLY A 147 -7.64 -4.43 -18.27
C GLY A 147 -8.59 -4.53 -17.09
N VAL A 148 -9.76 -3.89 -17.16
CA VAL A 148 -10.79 -3.97 -16.11
C VAL A 148 -11.29 -5.41 -15.93
N ILE A 149 -11.50 -6.16 -17.03
CA ILE A 149 -11.88 -7.57 -16.95
C ILE A 149 -10.77 -8.40 -16.30
N CYS A 150 -9.50 -8.15 -16.66
CA CYS A 150 -8.35 -8.83 -16.09
C CYS A 150 -8.25 -8.59 -14.57
N ASP A 151 -8.46 -7.36 -14.13
CA ASP A 151 -8.47 -6.99 -12.71
C ASP A 151 -9.59 -7.69 -11.94
N GLY A 152 -10.80 -7.72 -12.50
CA GLY A 152 -11.94 -8.44 -11.92
C GLY A 152 -11.72 -9.95 -11.82
N ILE A 153 -11.16 -10.58 -12.86
CA ILE A 153 -10.83 -12.02 -12.85
C ILE A 153 -9.73 -12.28 -11.82
N GLY A 154 -8.69 -11.43 -11.78
CA GLY A 154 -7.60 -11.53 -10.81
C GLY A 154 -8.09 -11.44 -9.37
N SER A 155 -8.95 -10.48 -9.07
CA SER A 155 -9.60 -10.32 -7.75
C SER A 155 -10.46 -11.52 -7.38
N SER A 156 -11.22 -12.05 -8.33
CA SER A 156 -12.04 -13.25 -8.12
C SER A 156 -11.18 -14.48 -7.82
N PHE A 157 -10.08 -14.62 -8.55
CA PHE A 157 -9.11 -15.69 -8.32
C PHE A 157 -8.41 -15.54 -6.94
N ALA A 158 -8.01 -14.34 -6.58
CA ALA A 158 -7.41 -14.04 -5.27
C ALA A 158 -8.37 -14.40 -4.11
N ALA A 159 -9.66 -14.10 -4.25
CA ALA A 159 -10.67 -14.42 -3.25
C ALA A 159 -10.79 -15.95 -2.98
N LEU A 160 -10.54 -16.80 -3.96
CA LEU A 160 -10.52 -18.27 -3.77
C LEU A 160 -9.40 -18.72 -2.81
N PHE A 161 -8.38 -17.92 -2.63
CA PHE A 161 -7.29 -18.19 -1.68
C PHE A 161 -7.41 -17.33 -0.41
N GLY A 162 -8.56 -16.70 -0.17
CA GLY A 162 -8.80 -15.86 1.01
C GLY A 162 -7.99 -14.56 1.02
N ILE A 163 -7.54 -14.10 -0.14
CA ILE A 163 -6.77 -12.86 -0.30
C ILE A 163 -7.75 -11.74 -0.66
N LEU A 164 -7.44 -10.53 -0.18
CA LEU A 164 -8.21 -9.33 -0.52
C LEU A 164 -8.17 -9.05 -2.03
N PRO A 165 -9.20 -8.40 -2.60
CA PRO A 165 -9.20 -8.00 -4.00
C PRO A 165 -7.93 -7.23 -4.35
N ASN A 166 -7.36 -7.54 -5.51
CA ASN A 166 -6.25 -6.79 -6.08
C ASN A 166 -6.79 -5.63 -6.94
N THR A 167 -5.98 -4.60 -7.10
CA THR A 167 -6.23 -3.47 -8.00
C THR A 167 -4.94 -3.09 -8.71
N SER A 168 -5.02 -2.26 -9.72
CA SER A 168 -3.84 -1.69 -10.37
C SER A 168 -3.02 -0.88 -9.37
N PHE A 169 -1.70 -0.81 -9.59
CA PHE A 169 -0.79 -0.08 -8.71
C PHE A 169 -0.29 1.18 -9.40
N SER A 170 -0.96 2.30 -9.13
CA SER A 170 -0.77 3.59 -9.82
C SER A 170 0.66 4.11 -9.82
N GLN A 171 1.47 3.77 -8.80
CA GLN A 171 2.89 4.17 -8.76
C GLN A 171 3.72 3.54 -9.88
N ASN A 172 3.30 2.40 -10.44
CA ASN A 172 3.96 1.78 -11.58
C ASN A 172 3.80 2.61 -12.86
N VAL A 173 2.77 3.44 -12.97
CA VAL A 173 2.59 4.36 -14.10
C VAL A 173 3.81 5.29 -14.22
N GLY A 174 4.24 5.89 -13.11
CA GLY A 174 5.44 6.71 -13.07
C GLY A 174 6.71 5.95 -13.47
N LEU A 175 6.86 4.70 -12.98
CA LEU A 175 8.00 3.85 -13.31
C LEU A 175 8.03 3.52 -14.80
N VAL A 176 6.91 3.13 -15.38
CA VAL A 176 6.79 2.81 -16.81
C VAL A 176 7.05 4.06 -17.67
N THR A 177 6.52 5.20 -17.27
CA THR A 177 6.74 6.48 -17.97
C THR A 177 8.22 6.84 -18.03
N MET A 178 8.98 6.58 -16.97
CA MET A 178 10.42 6.88 -16.92
C MET A 178 11.28 5.83 -17.64
N THR A 179 10.97 4.55 -17.43
CA THR A 179 11.79 3.44 -17.97
C THR A 179 11.41 3.05 -19.40
N LYS A 180 10.20 3.41 -19.83
CA LYS A 180 9.60 2.98 -21.12
C LYS A 180 9.55 1.46 -21.28
N VAL A 181 9.59 0.70 -20.18
CA VAL A 181 9.52 -0.76 -20.23
C VAL A 181 8.05 -1.18 -20.27
N VAL A 182 7.58 -1.51 -21.46
CA VAL A 182 6.22 -1.98 -21.76
C VAL A 182 6.19 -3.38 -22.37
N ASN A 183 7.34 -4.06 -22.37
CA ASN A 183 7.45 -5.40 -22.95
C ASN A 183 6.70 -6.42 -22.11
N ARG A 184 5.77 -7.15 -22.74
CA ARG A 184 4.96 -8.19 -22.09
C ARG A 184 5.80 -9.28 -21.45
N THR A 185 6.92 -9.65 -22.04
CA THR A 185 7.82 -10.68 -21.49
C THR A 185 8.47 -10.21 -20.21
N ALA A 186 8.93 -8.96 -20.15
CA ALA A 186 9.51 -8.39 -18.92
C ALA A 186 8.48 -8.33 -17.79
N LEU A 187 7.25 -7.90 -18.08
CA LEU A 187 6.16 -7.85 -17.10
C LEU A 187 5.75 -9.26 -16.63
N ALA A 188 5.66 -10.22 -17.56
CA ALA A 188 5.37 -11.62 -17.22
C ALA A 188 6.46 -12.24 -16.33
N THR A 189 7.74 -11.95 -16.58
CA THR A 189 8.85 -12.39 -15.73
C THR A 189 8.71 -11.83 -14.31
N GLY A 190 8.34 -10.56 -14.17
CA GLY A 190 8.04 -9.95 -12.88
C GLY A 190 6.90 -10.66 -12.14
N ALA A 191 5.80 -10.98 -12.86
CA ALA A 191 4.67 -11.72 -12.29
C ALA A 191 5.08 -13.13 -11.82
N VAL A 192 5.86 -13.86 -12.61
CA VAL A 192 6.40 -15.18 -12.23
C VAL A 192 7.29 -15.06 -10.98
N PHE A 193 8.14 -14.03 -10.92
CA PHE A 193 8.95 -13.77 -9.73
C PHE A 193 8.10 -13.54 -8.48
N LEU A 194 7.02 -12.77 -8.58
CA LEU A 194 6.08 -12.54 -7.47
C LEU A 194 5.39 -13.83 -7.03
N ILE A 195 4.99 -14.70 -7.97
CA ILE A 195 4.42 -16.01 -7.66
C ILE A 195 5.43 -16.87 -6.90
N LEU A 196 6.67 -16.92 -7.35
CA LEU A 196 7.73 -17.66 -6.66
C LEU A 196 7.98 -17.10 -5.25
N CYS A 197 7.99 -15.79 -5.08
CA CYS A 197 8.08 -15.16 -3.76
C CYS A 197 6.90 -15.55 -2.85
N GLY A 198 5.69 -15.66 -3.40
CA GLY A 198 4.50 -16.07 -2.66
C GLY A 198 4.56 -17.53 -2.19
N LEU A 199 5.28 -18.40 -2.91
CA LEU A 199 5.49 -19.79 -2.53
C LEU A 199 6.56 -20.00 -1.44
N VAL A 200 7.30 -18.93 -1.09
CA VAL A 200 8.36 -18.95 -0.08
C VAL A 200 7.96 -18.11 1.15
N PRO A 201 7.26 -18.70 2.14
CA PRO A 201 6.78 -17.98 3.33
C PRO A 201 7.87 -17.24 4.11
N LYS A 202 9.11 -17.68 4.05
CA LYS A 202 10.24 -16.96 4.67
C LYS A 202 10.41 -15.54 4.12
N LEU A 203 10.20 -15.33 2.83
CA LEU A 203 10.23 -13.97 2.25
C LEU A 203 9.06 -13.13 2.78
N GLY A 204 7.86 -13.70 2.84
CA GLY A 204 6.70 -13.07 3.47
C GLY A 204 6.93 -12.74 4.95
N ALA A 205 7.56 -13.65 5.69
CA ALA A 205 7.90 -13.43 7.10
C ALA A 205 8.87 -12.25 7.28
N ILE A 206 9.90 -12.13 6.43
CA ILE A 206 10.83 -10.98 6.46
C ILE A 206 10.07 -9.66 6.27
N VAL A 207 9.12 -9.62 5.32
CA VAL A 207 8.30 -8.42 5.12
C VAL A 207 7.35 -8.19 6.30
N SER A 208 6.79 -9.24 6.89
CA SER A 208 5.82 -9.14 7.98
C SER A 208 6.40 -8.66 9.32
N ILE A 209 7.71 -8.86 9.55
CA ILE A 209 8.39 -8.36 10.75
C ILE A 209 8.84 -6.91 10.62
N MET A 210 8.54 -6.25 9.49
CA MET A 210 8.86 -4.84 9.27
C MET A 210 8.28 -3.97 10.39
N PRO A 211 9.11 -3.16 11.06
CA PRO A 211 8.61 -2.22 12.07
C PRO A 211 7.57 -1.27 11.49
N GLN A 212 6.47 -1.07 12.19
CA GLN A 212 5.40 -0.15 11.77
C GLN A 212 5.91 1.27 11.52
N ALA A 213 6.96 1.69 12.24
CA ALA A 213 7.60 2.99 12.04
C ALA A 213 8.29 3.09 10.68
N VAL A 214 8.95 2.02 10.21
CA VAL A 214 9.59 1.97 8.87
C VAL A 214 8.51 2.05 7.79
N LEU A 215 7.46 1.25 7.94
CA LEU A 215 6.32 1.25 7.02
C LEU A 215 5.63 2.63 7.00
N GLY A 216 5.45 3.25 8.18
CA GLY A 216 4.84 4.58 8.31
C GLY A 216 5.63 5.67 7.56
N GLY A 217 6.96 5.69 7.70
CA GLY A 217 7.82 6.63 6.97
C GLY A 217 7.73 6.46 5.45
N ALA A 218 7.72 5.22 4.96
CA ALA A 218 7.54 4.92 3.55
C ALA A 218 6.12 5.26 3.07
N ALA A 219 5.08 4.97 3.87
CA ALA A 219 3.69 5.22 3.54
C ALA A 219 3.40 6.71 3.30
N VAL A 220 3.99 7.61 4.08
CA VAL A 220 3.84 9.05 3.86
C VAL A 220 4.24 9.42 2.42
N MET A 221 5.39 8.92 1.93
CA MET A 221 5.83 9.19 0.56
C MET A 221 4.93 8.53 -0.48
N MET A 222 4.48 7.29 -0.23
CA MET A 222 3.59 6.56 -1.14
C MET A 222 2.27 7.29 -1.31
N PHE A 223 1.59 7.63 -0.22
CA PHE A 223 0.31 8.34 -0.27
C PHE A 223 0.44 9.75 -0.84
N SER A 224 1.52 10.47 -0.52
CA SER A 224 1.79 11.78 -1.12
C SER A 224 1.94 11.68 -2.65
N SER A 225 2.59 10.64 -3.14
CA SER A 225 2.73 10.40 -4.59
C SER A 225 1.38 10.12 -5.26
N ILE A 226 0.49 9.37 -4.60
CA ILE A 226 -0.87 9.10 -5.10
C ILE A 226 -1.68 10.40 -5.16
N VAL A 227 -1.62 11.23 -4.12
CA VAL A 227 -2.31 12.53 -4.10
C VAL A 227 -1.82 13.42 -5.25
N ILE A 228 -0.51 13.50 -5.48
CA ILE A 228 0.04 14.29 -6.58
C ILE A 228 -0.38 13.74 -7.95
N SER A 229 -0.42 12.42 -8.13
CA SER A 229 -0.92 11.79 -9.35
C SER A 229 -2.40 12.13 -9.58
N GLY A 230 -3.23 12.11 -8.54
CA GLY A 230 -4.62 12.55 -8.62
C GLY A 230 -4.76 14.02 -9.04
N ILE A 231 -3.95 14.91 -8.46
CA ILE A 231 -3.92 16.33 -8.84
C ILE A 231 -3.51 16.49 -10.31
N GLN A 232 -2.50 15.75 -10.77
CA GLN A 232 -2.06 15.79 -12.17
C GLN A 232 -3.16 15.33 -13.13
N LEU A 233 -3.93 14.30 -12.79
CA LEU A 233 -5.07 13.84 -13.57
C LEU A 233 -6.17 14.91 -13.65
N ILE A 234 -6.52 15.51 -12.53
CA ILE A 234 -7.53 16.57 -12.46
C ILE A 234 -7.12 17.79 -13.31
N THR A 235 -5.84 18.14 -13.31
CA THR A 235 -5.31 19.32 -14.02
C THR A 235 -5.04 19.09 -15.50
N LYS A 236 -5.17 17.87 -16.02
CA LYS A 236 -5.08 17.60 -17.48
C LYS A 236 -6.18 18.31 -18.27
N GLU A 237 -7.36 18.37 -17.71
CA GLU A 237 -8.52 19.05 -18.31
C GLU A 237 -8.59 20.53 -17.90
N PRO A 238 -9.10 21.43 -18.76
CA PRO A 238 -9.26 22.82 -18.39
C PRO A 238 -10.19 22.96 -17.17
N MET A 239 -9.78 23.77 -16.21
CA MET A 239 -10.53 24.06 -14.98
C MET A 239 -11.69 25.01 -15.27
N THR A 240 -12.67 24.54 -16.04
CA THR A 240 -13.95 25.26 -16.26
C THR A 240 -14.76 25.32 -14.97
N MET A 241 -15.71 26.25 -14.87
CA MET A 241 -16.59 26.35 -13.69
C MET A 241 -17.31 25.03 -13.37
N ARG A 242 -17.69 24.27 -14.41
CA ARG A 242 -18.28 22.94 -14.24
C ARG A 242 -17.30 21.96 -13.61
N ASN A 243 -16.07 21.87 -14.13
CA ASN A 243 -15.04 20.96 -13.64
C ASN A 243 -14.62 21.33 -12.21
N ILE A 244 -14.49 22.62 -11.91
CA ILE A 244 -14.21 23.12 -10.55
C ILE A 244 -15.31 22.67 -9.59
N THR A 245 -16.59 22.82 -9.96
CA THR A 245 -17.71 22.40 -9.10
C THR A 245 -17.68 20.89 -8.84
N ILE A 246 -17.47 20.07 -9.88
CA ILE A 246 -17.39 18.61 -9.74
C ILE A 246 -16.26 18.21 -8.80
N VAL A 247 -15.04 18.75 -9.02
CA VAL A 247 -13.88 18.45 -8.19
C VAL A 247 -14.08 18.92 -6.74
N SER A 248 -14.64 20.11 -6.55
CA SER A 248 -14.91 20.67 -5.22
C SER A 248 -15.88 19.81 -4.43
N VAL A 249 -16.97 19.38 -5.06
CA VAL A 249 -17.96 18.50 -4.42
C VAL A 249 -17.34 17.12 -4.13
N ALA A 250 -16.61 16.53 -5.09
CA ALA A 250 -15.97 15.23 -4.92
C ALA A 250 -14.94 15.23 -3.79
N LEU A 251 -14.05 16.23 -3.74
CA LEU A 251 -13.07 16.36 -2.67
C LEU A 251 -13.71 16.71 -1.33
N GLY A 252 -14.69 17.63 -1.33
CA GLY A 252 -15.41 18.06 -0.12
C GLY A 252 -16.16 16.91 0.53
N LEU A 253 -16.89 16.11 -0.24
CA LEU A 253 -17.61 14.94 0.27
C LEU A 253 -16.64 13.80 0.62
N GLY A 254 -15.71 13.46 -0.28
CA GLY A 254 -14.79 12.35 -0.08
C GLY A 254 -13.90 12.56 1.14
N TYR A 255 -13.23 13.71 1.23
CA TYR A 255 -12.37 14.03 2.37
C TYR A 255 -13.20 14.40 3.62
N GLY A 256 -14.26 15.18 3.46
CA GLY A 256 -15.09 15.66 4.59
C GLY A 256 -15.79 14.51 5.32
N ILE A 257 -16.37 13.56 4.61
CA ILE A 257 -16.99 12.38 5.23
C ILE A 257 -15.93 11.46 5.82
N GLY A 258 -14.83 11.22 5.10
CA GLY A 258 -13.75 10.33 5.54
C GLY A 258 -13.00 10.84 6.78
N SER A 259 -12.85 12.17 6.94
CA SER A 259 -12.17 12.78 8.09
C SER A 259 -13.06 12.98 9.32
N SER A 260 -14.38 12.91 9.16
CA SER A 260 -15.33 13.17 10.24
C SER A 260 -15.92 11.87 10.80
N SER A 261 -15.30 11.36 11.86
CA SER A 261 -15.77 10.15 12.55
C SER A 261 -17.21 10.27 13.11
N GLY A 262 -17.68 11.49 13.38
CA GLY A 262 -19.02 11.75 13.88
C GLY A 262 -20.13 11.57 12.85
N ILE A 263 -19.88 11.83 11.58
CA ILE A 263 -20.88 11.68 10.51
C ILE A 263 -21.24 10.21 10.30
N LEU A 264 -20.23 9.33 10.32
CA LEU A 264 -20.41 7.88 10.12
C LEU A 264 -21.12 7.20 11.30
N ALA A 265 -21.03 7.78 12.50
CA ALA A 265 -21.69 7.24 13.71
C ALA A 265 -23.24 7.42 13.68
N HIS A 266 -23.74 8.33 12.88
CA HIS A 266 -25.18 8.63 12.77
C HIS A 266 -25.86 8.01 11.55
N LEU A 267 -25.10 7.28 10.71
CA LEU A 267 -25.69 6.52 9.62
C LEU A 267 -26.33 5.23 10.15
N PRO A 268 -27.52 4.83 9.67
CA PRO A 268 -28.13 3.57 10.04
C PRO A 268 -27.19 2.41 9.67
N GLN A 269 -26.91 1.55 10.67
CA GLN A 269 -26.09 0.36 10.51
C GLN A 269 -26.86 -0.78 9.85
#